data_b98593c9948143e41ec517c20cb36ce3
#
_entry.id   b98593c9948143e41ec517c20cb36ce3
#
_cell.length_a   1.000
_cell.length_b   1.000
_cell.length_c   1.000
_cell.angle_alpha   90.00
_cell.angle_beta   90.00
_cell.angle_gamma   90.00
#
_symmetry.space_group_name_H-M   'P 1'
#
loop_
_entity.id
_entity.type
_entity.pdbx_description
1 polymer ?
#
loop_
_entity_poly.entity_id
_entity_poly.type
_entity_poly.pdbx_seq_one_letter_code
_entity_poly.pdbx_strand_id
1 'polypeptide(L)'
;KPKILILDEPIANLDYKSKFFVIDKVNELSKLNTKILCVTHDISTITKIYDRVIMLKDGKIIADGDQNKVINSENLNNLYGIQVEVTNNNGLWNIKRLIK
;
A
#
# COMPACT_ATOMS: atom_id res chain seq x y z
N LYS A 1 18.00 9.00 17.59
CA LYS A 1 16.75 8.32 17.88
C LYS A 1 15.83 8.39 16.66
N PRO A 2 15.41 7.27 16.05
CA PRO A 2 14.56 7.34 14.88
C PRO A 2 13.18 7.92 15.22
N LYS A 3 12.63 8.66 14.28
CA LYS A 3 11.26 9.12 14.37
C LYS A 3 10.33 8.06 13.76
N ILE A 4 9.12 7.99 14.28
CA ILE A 4 8.09 7.11 13.74
C ILE A 4 6.93 7.98 13.28
N LEU A 5 6.54 7.82 12.02
CA LEU A 5 5.39 8.50 11.44
C LEU A 5 4.30 7.48 11.18
N ILE A 6 3.13 7.72 11.73
CA ILE A 6 1.96 6.87 11.52
C ILE A 6 0.97 7.61 10.64
N LEU A 7 0.63 7.03 9.50
CA LEU A 7 -0.30 7.60 8.53
C LEU A 7 -1.54 6.72 8.44
N ASP A 8 -2.71 7.33 8.51
CA ASP A 8 -3.99 6.63 8.35
C ASP A 8 -4.71 7.22 7.14
N GLU A 9 -4.80 6.42 6.07
CA GLU A 9 -5.41 6.80 4.80
C GLU A 9 -4.89 8.14 4.28
N PRO A 10 -3.57 8.28 4.09
CA PRO A 10 -2.97 9.60 3.83
C PRO A 10 -3.35 10.22 2.50
N ILE A 11 -3.84 9.43 1.54
CA ILE A 11 -4.19 9.93 0.20
C ILE A 11 -5.68 9.81 -0.11
N ALA A 12 -6.50 9.41 0.87
CA ALA A 12 -7.94 9.26 0.65
C ALA A 12 -8.57 10.62 0.34
N ASN A 13 -9.44 10.65 -0.66
CA ASN A 13 -10.20 11.84 -1.07
C ASN A 13 -9.36 13.00 -1.60
N LEU A 14 -8.12 12.73 -2.00
CA LEU A 14 -7.25 13.74 -2.62
C LEU A 14 -7.30 13.64 -4.15
N ASP A 15 -7.15 14.79 -4.82
CA ASP A 15 -6.92 14.79 -6.26
C ASP A 15 -5.51 14.24 -6.57
N TYR A 16 -5.21 13.98 -7.84
CA TYR A 16 -3.93 13.38 -8.22
C TYR A 16 -2.73 14.24 -7.86
N LYS A 17 -2.84 15.57 -8.02
CA LYS A 17 -1.74 16.47 -7.69
C LYS A 17 -1.40 16.40 -6.20
N SER A 18 -2.42 16.50 -5.36
CA SER A 18 -2.26 16.44 -3.91
C SER A 18 -1.80 15.06 -3.46
N LYS A 19 -2.33 14.01 -4.08
CA LYS A 19 -1.96 12.62 -3.81
C LYS A 19 -0.46 12.40 -4.04
N PHE A 20 0.05 12.81 -5.20
CA PHE A 20 1.47 12.64 -5.51
C PHE A 20 2.36 13.53 -4.63
N PHE A 21 1.88 14.71 -4.25
CA PHE A 21 2.60 15.56 -3.32
C PHE A 21 2.80 14.86 -1.98
N VAL A 22 1.75 14.23 -1.44
CA VAL A 22 1.83 13.49 -0.17
C VAL A 22 2.79 12.30 -0.30
N ILE A 23 2.67 11.54 -1.38
CA ILE A 23 3.54 10.36 -1.62
C ILE A 23 5.01 10.80 -1.67
N ASP A 24 5.31 11.89 -2.37
CA ASP A 24 6.68 12.40 -2.47
C ASP A 24 7.23 12.85 -1.12
N LYS A 25 6.39 13.52 -0.30
CA LYS A 25 6.80 13.95 1.04
C LYS A 25 7.08 12.76 1.96
N VAL A 26 6.26 11.73 1.90
CA VAL A 26 6.48 10.51 2.69
C VAL A 26 7.77 9.82 2.26
N ASN A 27 8.01 9.75 0.94
CA ASN A 27 9.25 9.17 0.42
C ASN A 27 10.48 9.95 0.89
N GLU A 28 10.43 11.29 0.92
CA GLU A 28 11.51 12.12 1.44
C GLU A 28 11.78 11.81 2.93
N LEU A 29 10.71 11.74 3.72
CA LEU A 29 10.84 11.47 5.16
C LEU A 29 11.43 10.10 5.43
N SER A 30 11.12 9.11 4.60
CA SER A 30 11.66 7.75 4.77
C SER A 30 13.17 7.70 4.62
N LYS A 31 13.77 8.69 3.97
CA LYS A 31 15.23 8.79 3.80
C LYS A 31 15.90 9.51 4.98
N LEU A 32 15.13 10.07 5.91
CA LEU A 32 15.62 10.91 7.00
C LEU A 32 15.47 10.24 8.36
N ASN A 33 15.90 9.00 8.49
CA ASN A 33 15.83 8.26 9.76
C ASN A 33 14.41 8.24 10.37
N THR A 34 13.40 8.16 9.51
CA THR A 34 12.00 8.09 9.90
C THR A 34 11.44 6.74 9.48
N LYS A 35 10.84 6.02 10.42
CA LYS A 35 10.10 4.80 10.12
C LYS A 35 8.65 5.17 9.81
N ILE A 36 8.11 4.61 8.75
CA ILE A 36 6.77 4.91 8.28
C ILE A 36 5.87 3.71 8.50
N LEU A 37 4.77 3.91 9.20
CA LEU A 37 3.69 2.93 9.28
C LEU A 37 2.47 3.54 8.60
N CYS A 38 2.00 2.93 7.52
CA CYS A 38 0.87 3.42 6.76
C CYS A 38 -0.28 2.43 6.82
N VAL A 39 -1.46 2.90 7.20
CA VAL A 39 -2.69 2.12 7.19
C VAL A 39 -3.54 2.61 6.03
N THR A 40 -3.89 1.71 5.12
CA THR A 40 -4.66 2.07 3.92
C THR A 40 -5.41 0.85 3.38
N HIS A 41 -6.50 1.08 2.66
CA HIS A 41 -7.13 0.05 1.83
C HIS A 41 -6.93 0.31 0.34
N ASP A 42 -6.05 1.21 -0.01
CA ASP A 42 -5.71 1.51 -1.41
C ASP A 42 -4.25 1.12 -1.68
N ILE A 43 -4.03 0.07 -2.47
CA ILE A 43 -2.69 -0.41 -2.75
C ILE A 43 -1.85 0.60 -3.54
N SER A 44 -2.47 1.58 -4.20
CA SER A 44 -1.71 2.63 -4.89
C SER A 44 -0.94 3.54 -3.93
N THR A 45 -1.27 3.50 -2.63
CA THR A 45 -0.49 4.18 -1.58
C THR A 45 0.85 3.51 -1.32
N ILE A 46 0.95 2.21 -1.63
CA ILE A 46 2.13 1.41 -1.29
C ILE A 46 3.20 1.62 -2.35
N THR A 47 4.28 2.30 -1.97
CA THR A 47 5.43 2.55 -2.83
C THR A 47 6.61 1.67 -2.40
N LYS A 48 7.75 1.84 -3.06
CA LYS A 48 8.95 1.04 -2.78
C LYS A 48 9.53 1.22 -1.38
N ILE A 49 9.14 2.27 -0.66
CA ILE A 49 9.65 2.51 0.68
C ILE A 49 9.12 1.52 1.73
N TYR A 50 8.04 0.83 1.41
CA TYR A 50 7.42 -0.13 2.34
C TYR A 50 7.92 -1.53 2.03
N ASP A 51 8.76 -2.08 2.90
CA ASP A 51 9.30 -3.42 2.73
C ASP A 51 8.29 -4.49 3.10
N ARG A 52 7.57 -4.26 4.19
CA ARG A 52 6.65 -5.22 4.78
C ARG A 52 5.21 -4.78 4.59
N VAL A 53 4.37 -5.71 4.19
CA VAL A 53 2.94 -5.50 4.03
C VAL A 53 2.18 -6.54 4.86
N ILE A 54 1.18 -6.07 5.60
CA ILE A 54 0.31 -6.92 6.39
C ILE A 54 -1.12 -6.69 5.90
N MET A 55 -1.80 -7.75 5.50
CA MET A 55 -3.19 -7.69 5.07
C MET A 55 -4.11 -8.18 6.17
N LEU A 56 -5.12 -7.37 6.51
CA LEU A 56 -6.09 -7.68 7.55
C LEU A 56 -7.47 -7.83 6.93
N LYS A 57 -8.19 -8.88 7.37
CA LYS A 57 -9.57 -9.10 6.98
C LYS A 57 -10.32 -9.69 8.17
N ASP A 58 -11.48 -9.09 8.48
CA ASP A 58 -12.34 -9.56 9.57
C ASP A 58 -11.59 -9.73 10.90
N GLY A 59 -10.69 -8.79 11.20
CA GLY A 59 -9.91 -8.79 12.43
C GLY A 59 -8.77 -9.79 12.48
N LYS A 60 -8.45 -10.42 11.34
CA LYS A 60 -7.39 -11.43 11.27
C LYS A 60 -6.35 -11.05 10.23
N ILE A 61 -5.11 -11.45 10.48
CA ILE A 61 -4.02 -11.31 9.51
C ILE A 61 -4.17 -12.45 8.49
N ILE A 62 -4.38 -12.09 7.22
CA ILE A 62 -4.49 -13.07 6.13
C ILE A 62 -3.21 -13.19 5.32
N ALA A 63 -2.33 -12.20 5.39
CA ALA A 63 -1.02 -12.24 4.75
C ALA A 63 -0.08 -11.28 5.46
N ASP A 64 1.19 -11.64 5.56
CA ASP A 64 2.23 -10.84 6.20
C ASP A 64 3.58 -11.20 5.60
N GLY A 65 4.29 -10.23 5.10
CA GLY A 65 5.62 -10.47 4.56
C GLY A 65 6.08 -9.36 3.65
N ASP A 66 7.06 -9.71 2.83
CA ASP A 66 7.68 -8.84 1.87
C ASP A 66 6.64 -8.34 0.85
N GLN A 67 6.71 -7.05 0.54
CA GLN A 67 5.75 -6.40 -0.36
C GLN A 67 5.53 -7.19 -1.66
N ASN A 68 6.61 -7.59 -2.32
CA ASN A 68 6.53 -8.28 -3.61
C ASN A 68 5.98 -9.70 -3.52
N LYS A 69 5.99 -10.29 -2.34
CA LYS A 69 5.47 -11.64 -2.12
C LYS A 69 4.02 -11.62 -1.67
N VAL A 70 3.64 -10.62 -0.87
CA VAL A 70 2.31 -10.53 -0.26
C VAL A 70 1.29 -9.93 -1.23
N ILE A 71 1.69 -8.92 -2.00
CA ILE A 71 0.78 -8.28 -2.95
C ILE A 71 0.73 -9.11 -4.23
N ASN A 72 -0.28 -9.96 -4.31
CA ASN A 72 -0.54 -10.79 -5.48
C ASN A 72 -2.05 -10.92 -5.68
N SER A 73 -2.45 -11.42 -6.84
CA SER A 73 -3.88 -11.50 -7.18
C SER A 73 -4.65 -12.41 -6.24
N GLU A 74 -4.05 -13.52 -5.82
CA GLU A 74 -4.71 -14.47 -4.90
C GLU A 74 -5.04 -13.81 -3.55
N ASN A 75 -4.06 -13.14 -2.95
CA ASN A 75 -4.27 -12.48 -1.66
C ASN A 75 -5.27 -11.33 -1.78
N LEU A 76 -5.22 -10.57 -2.87
CA LEU A 76 -6.15 -9.47 -3.09
C LEU A 76 -7.56 -9.97 -3.38
N ASN A 77 -7.71 -11.09 -4.09
CA ASN A 77 -9.03 -11.73 -4.27
C ASN A 77 -9.65 -12.09 -2.93
N ASN A 78 -8.85 -12.66 -2.04
CA ASN A 78 -9.31 -12.98 -0.69
C ASN A 78 -9.65 -11.73 0.10
N LEU A 79 -8.78 -10.73 0.06
CA LEU A 79 -8.94 -9.49 0.82
C LEU A 79 -10.20 -8.73 0.41
N TYR A 80 -10.44 -8.58 -0.88
CA TYR A 80 -11.54 -7.77 -1.40
C TYR A 80 -12.82 -8.55 -1.67
N GLY A 81 -12.73 -9.88 -1.71
CA GLY A 81 -13.89 -10.72 -2.03
C GLY A 81 -14.36 -10.64 -3.47
N ILE A 82 -13.49 -10.17 -4.38
CA ILE A 82 -13.75 -10.11 -5.83
C ILE A 82 -12.52 -10.58 -6.57
N GLN A 83 -12.69 -10.92 -7.85
CA GLN A 83 -11.56 -11.31 -8.67
C GLN A 83 -10.89 -10.09 -9.28
N VAL A 84 -9.59 -9.94 -9.01
CA VAL A 84 -8.79 -8.83 -9.51
C VAL A 84 -7.47 -9.36 -10.05
N GLU A 85 -6.89 -8.57 -10.94
CA GLU A 85 -5.51 -8.76 -11.40
C GLU A 85 -4.69 -7.57 -10.90
N VAL A 86 -3.53 -7.86 -10.32
CA VAL A 86 -2.64 -6.82 -9.82
C VAL A 86 -1.39 -6.77 -10.69
N THR A 87 -0.95 -5.56 -11.00
CA THR A 87 0.29 -5.31 -11.73
C THR A 87 1.15 -4.30 -10.98
N ASN A 88 2.46 -4.36 -11.20
CA ASN A 88 3.40 -3.41 -10.67
C ASN A 88 4.19 -2.79 -11.81
N ASN A 89 4.02 -1.49 -12.01
CA ASN A 89 4.73 -0.72 -13.02
C ASN A 89 5.67 0.27 -12.32
N ASN A 90 6.97 -0.01 -12.36
CA ASN A 90 8.01 0.86 -11.77
C ASN A 90 7.75 1.17 -10.29
N GLY A 91 7.28 0.18 -9.52
CA GLY A 91 7.00 0.34 -8.11
C GLY A 91 5.60 0.85 -7.79
N LEU A 92 4.77 1.08 -8.80
CA LEU A 92 3.39 1.51 -8.63
C LEU A 92 2.44 0.33 -8.83
N TRP A 93 1.61 0.06 -7.83
CA TRP A 93 0.65 -1.02 -7.86
C TRP A 93 -0.67 -0.57 -8.48
N ASN A 94 -1.21 -1.38 -9.38
CA ASN A 94 -2.50 -1.16 -10.02
C ASN A 94 -3.36 -2.41 -9.94
N ILE A 95 -4.65 -2.20 -9.71
CA ILE A 95 -5.63 -3.27 -9.66
C ILE A 95 -6.57 -3.13 -10.86
N LYS A 96 -6.81 -4.24 -11.51
CA LYS A 96 -7.80 -4.35 -12.57
C LYS A 96 -8.85 -5.36 -12.14
N ARG A 97 -10.12 -4.96 -12.18
CA ARG A 97 -11.21 -5.88 -11.91
C ARG A 97 -11.38 -6.83 -13.09
N LEU A 98 -11.46 -8.13 -12.78
CA LEU A 98 -11.74 -9.13 -13.81
C LEU A 98 -13.27 -9.27 -13.94
N ILE A 99 -13.77 -8.98 -15.12
CA ILE A 99 -15.19 -9.09 -15.45
C ILE A 99 -15.37 -10.35 -16.28
N LYS A 100 -16.26 -11.21 -15.82
CA LYS A 100 -16.62 -12.42 -16.56
C LYS A 100 -17.74 -12.13 -17.53
#